data_9c306fc08165633c3daa206efd946af5
#
_entry.id   9c306fc08165633c3daa206efd946af5
#
_cell.length_a   1.000
_cell.length_b   1.000
_cell.length_c   1.000
_cell.angle_alpha   90.00
_cell.angle_beta   90.00
_cell.angle_gamma   90.00
#
_symmetry.space_group_name_H-M   'P 1'
#
loop_
_entity.id
_entity.type
_entity.pdbx_description
1 polymer ?
#
loop_
_entity_poly.entity_id
_entity_poly.type
_entity_poly.pdbx_seq_one_letter_code
_entity_poly.pdbx_strand_id
1 'polypeptide(L)'
;MTLGPVGRRMEEALRTALSPDHLEIVDESARHAGHAGANPAGESHFHVIVVSPAFAGKSLVQRHRMVNEALGDLLGERVHALRVTARAPGE
;
A
#
# COMPACT_ATOMS: atom_id res chain seq x y z
N MET A 1 5.59 -14.57 2.86
CA MET A 1 6.61 -14.07 1.93
C MET A 1 7.20 -12.77 2.49
N THR A 2 8.51 -12.62 2.40
CA THR A 2 9.20 -11.44 2.92
C THR A 2 9.07 -10.28 1.94
N LEU A 3 8.74 -9.10 2.46
CA LEU A 3 8.71 -7.89 1.63
C LEU A 3 10.14 -7.48 1.27
N GLY A 4 10.30 -6.94 0.07
CA GLY A 4 11.54 -6.32 -0.33
C GLY A 4 11.71 -4.92 0.27
N PRO A 5 12.79 -4.20 -0.12
CA PRO A 5 13.07 -2.89 0.47
C PRO A 5 11.94 -1.87 0.32
N VAL A 6 11.30 -1.82 -0.85
CA VAL A 6 10.20 -0.87 -1.09
C VAL A 6 9.00 -1.22 -0.23
N GLY A 7 8.61 -2.51 -0.22
CA GLY A 7 7.49 -2.96 0.60
C GLY A 7 7.71 -2.70 2.08
N ARG A 8 8.92 -2.88 2.58
CA ARG A 8 9.25 -2.59 3.98
C ARG A 8 9.15 -1.10 4.30
N ARG A 9 9.57 -0.26 3.37
CA ARG A 9 9.44 1.20 3.55
C ARG A 9 7.97 1.61 3.55
N MET A 10 7.15 1.00 2.70
CA MET A 10 5.72 1.22 2.69
C MET A 10 5.09 0.83 4.02
N GLU A 11 5.44 -0.36 4.52
CA GLU A 11 4.94 -0.85 5.80
C GLU A 11 5.26 0.12 6.93
N GLU A 12 6.51 0.54 7.02
CA GLU A 12 6.95 1.46 8.06
C GLU A 12 6.21 2.79 7.99
N ALA A 13 6.08 3.35 6.78
CA ALA A 13 5.38 4.62 6.59
C ALA A 13 3.90 4.53 7.01
N LEU A 14 3.23 3.44 6.63
CA LEU A 14 1.82 3.25 6.96
C LEU A 14 1.62 3.00 8.45
N ARG A 15 2.49 2.25 9.09
CA ARG A 15 2.41 2.03 10.54
C ARG A 15 2.59 3.32 11.31
N THR A 16 3.53 4.15 10.89
CA THR A 16 3.78 5.43 11.54
C THR A 16 2.61 6.40 11.37
N ALA A 17 2.06 6.49 10.17
CA ALA A 17 1.02 7.47 9.86
C ALA A 17 -0.37 7.07 10.37
N LEU A 18 -0.70 5.79 10.33
CA LEU A 18 -2.07 5.31 10.53
C LEU A 18 -2.26 4.46 11.79
N SER A 19 -1.19 4.02 12.42
CA SER A 19 -1.23 3.13 13.59
C SER A 19 -2.26 2.00 13.40
N PRO A 20 -2.12 1.19 12.34
CA PRO A 20 -3.17 0.24 11.97
C PRO A 20 -3.27 -0.93 12.96
N ASP A 21 -4.50 -1.43 13.13
CA ASP A 21 -4.74 -2.66 13.86
C ASP A 21 -4.33 -3.89 13.03
N HIS A 22 -4.41 -3.74 11.70
CA HIS A 22 -4.00 -4.78 10.77
C HIS A 22 -3.40 -4.12 9.54
N LEU A 23 -2.29 -4.65 9.07
CA LEU A 23 -1.64 -4.16 7.86
C LEU A 23 -1.04 -5.34 7.10
N GLU A 24 -1.40 -5.41 5.83
CA GLU A 24 -0.89 -6.43 4.93
C GLU A 24 -0.47 -5.77 3.63
N ILE A 25 0.73 -6.05 3.17
CA ILE A 25 1.24 -5.49 1.91
C ILE A 25 1.63 -6.66 1.02
N VAL A 26 1.00 -6.74 -0.13
CA VAL A 26 1.22 -7.83 -1.08
C VAL A 26 1.89 -7.26 -2.32
N ASP A 27 3.05 -7.79 -2.67
CA ASP A 27 3.73 -7.44 -3.91
C ASP A 27 3.11 -8.28 -5.03
N GLU A 28 2.40 -7.60 -5.92
CA GLU A 28 1.69 -8.23 -7.04
C GLU A 28 2.48 -8.17 -8.35
N SER A 29 3.73 -7.73 -8.29
CA SER A 29 4.55 -7.56 -9.50
C SER A 29 4.68 -8.84 -10.31
N ALA A 30 4.71 -9.98 -9.65
CA ALA A 30 4.83 -11.27 -10.33
C ALA A 30 3.66 -11.57 -11.27
N ARG A 31 2.48 -11.00 -10.99
CA ARG A 31 1.28 -11.18 -11.83
C ARG A 31 1.41 -10.46 -13.17
N HIS A 32 2.34 -9.52 -13.24
CA HIS A 32 2.56 -8.68 -14.41
C HIS A 32 3.85 -9.05 -15.15
N ALA A 33 4.54 -10.09 -14.70
CA ALA A 33 5.78 -10.52 -15.33
C ALA A 33 5.55 -10.86 -16.80
N GLY A 34 6.39 -10.32 -17.67
CA GLY A 34 6.26 -10.52 -19.10
C GLY A 34 5.32 -9.56 -19.81
N HIS A 35 4.60 -8.71 -19.07
CA HIS A 35 3.72 -7.69 -19.63
C HIS A 35 4.47 -6.37 -19.81
N ALA A 36 4.04 -5.56 -20.75
CA ALA A 36 4.60 -4.24 -20.94
C ALA A 36 4.44 -3.43 -19.66
N GLY A 37 5.52 -2.79 -19.23
CA GLY A 37 5.52 -2.02 -17.99
C GLY A 37 5.83 -2.81 -16.73
N ALA A 38 5.97 -4.13 -16.82
CA ALA A 38 6.38 -4.93 -15.68
C ALA A 38 7.83 -4.61 -15.32
N ASN A 39 8.10 -4.53 -14.02
CA ASN A 39 9.44 -4.30 -13.51
C ASN A 39 10.09 -5.65 -13.22
N PRO A 40 11.18 -6.04 -13.91
CA PRO A 40 11.83 -7.32 -13.67
C PRO A 40 12.34 -7.49 -12.24
N ALA A 41 12.63 -6.39 -11.55
CA ALA A 41 13.09 -6.44 -10.17
C ALA A 41 11.94 -6.62 -9.17
N GLY A 42 10.69 -6.55 -9.63
CA GLY A 42 9.52 -6.58 -8.74
C GLY A 42 9.27 -5.25 -8.05
N GLU A 43 8.41 -5.27 -7.03
CA GLU A 43 8.11 -4.12 -6.18
C GLU A 43 7.57 -2.90 -6.93
N SER A 44 6.84 -3.11 -8.02
CA SER A 44 6.22 -2.02 -8.77
C SER A 44 4.70 -2.00 -8.66
N HIS A 45 4.08 -3.12 -8.26
CA HIS A 45 2.62 -3.27 -8.16
C HIS A 45 2.29 -3.88 -6.81
N PHE A 46 1.53 -3.14 -6.01
CA PHE A 46 1.22 -3.57 -4.64
C PHE A 46 -0.27 -3.54 -4.35
N HIS A 47 -0.70 -4.41 -3.45
CA HIS A 47 -2.01 -4.34 -2.81
C HIS A 47 -1.79 -4.10 -1.32
N VAL A 48 -2.32 -3.02 -0.80
CA VAL A 48 -2.28 -2.69 0.63
C VAL A 48 -3.65 -2.96 1.24
N ILE A 49 -3.66 -3.77 2.29
CA ILE A 49 -4.86 -4.03 3.07
C ILE A 49 -4.59 -3.47 4.46
N VAL A 50 -5.34 -2.45 4.85
CA VAL A 50 -5.08 -1.74 6.10
C VAL A 50 -6.37 -1.49 6.85
N VAL A 51 -6.36 -1.84 8.14
CA VAL A 51 -7.48 -1.60 9.06
C VAL A 51 -6.97 -0.65 10.13
N SER A 52 -7.57 0.54 10.21
CA SER A 52 -7.12 1.57 11.15
C SER A 52 -8.28 2.38 11.70
N PRO A 53 -8.27 2.70 13.01
CA PRO A 53 -9.25 3.62 13.59
C PRO A 53 -9.25 5.00 12.92
N ALA A 54 -8.12 5.38 12.31
CA ALA A 54 -8.01 6.66 11.61
C ALA A 54 -8.99 6.78 10.44
N PHE A 55 -9.50 5.65 9.92
CA PHE A 55 -10.44 5.65 8.81
C PHE A 55 -11.90 5.80 9.23
N ALA A 56 -12.20 5.74 10.52
CA ALA A 56 -13.57 5.84 10.99
C ALA A 56 -14.20 7.17 10.56
N GLY A 57 -15.39 7.12 9.97
CA GLY A 57 -16.08 8.32 9.50
C GLY A 57 -15.53 8.91 8.21
N LYS A 58 -14.53 8.29 7.59
CA LYS A 58 -13.94 8.79 6.36
C LYS A 58 -14.52 8.08 5.15
N SER A 59 -14.71 8.82 4.05
CA SER A 59 -15.11 8.23 2.77
C SER A 59 -13.97 7.40 2.18
N LEU A 60 -14.28 6.57 1.18
CA LEU A 60 -13.24 5.80 0.50
C LEU A 60 -12.20 6.70 -0.14
N VAL A 61 -12.64 7.81 -0.73
CA VAL A 61 -11.70 8.78 -1.34
C VAL A 61 -10.76 9.36 -0.28
N GLN A 62 -11.30 9.73 0.87
CA GLN A 62 -10.50 10.27 1.96
C GLN A 62 -9.49 9.25 2.47
N ARG A 63 -9.91 8.00 2.61
CA ARG A 63 -9.02 6.91 3.06
C ARG A 63 -7.87 6.69 2.09
N HIS A 64 -8.17 6.68 0.79
CA HIS A 64 -7.14 6.54 -0.24
C HIS A 64 -6.15 7.70 -0.21
N ARG A 65 -6.63 8.91 0.00
CA ARG A 65 -5.75 10.08 0.15
C ARG A 65 -4.83 9.94 1.35
N MET A 66 -5.37 9.44 2.47
CA MET A 66 -4.58 9.23 3.68
C MET A 66 -3.46 8.24 3.44
N VAL A 67 -3.74 7.15 2.73
CA VAL A 67 -2.73 6.16 2.36
C VAL A 67 -1.69 6.76 1.43
N ASN A 68 -2.13 7.50 0.41
CA ASN A 68 -1.21 8.13 -0.54
C ASN A 68 -0.29 9.14 0.14
N GLU A 69 -0.83 9.94 1.04
CA GLU A 69 -0.03 10.91 1.81
C GLU A 69 1.00 10.21 2.69
N ALA A 70 0.60 9.10 3.31
CA ALA A 70 1.50 8.33 4.17
C ALA A 70 2.67 7.75 3.37
N LEU A 71 2.41 7.31 2.14
CA LEU A 71 3.44 6.71 1.28
C LEU A 71 4.35 7.77 0.64
N GLY A 72 3.79 8.98 0.41
CA GLY A 72 4.59 10.09 -0.09
C GLY A 72 5.34 9.79 -1.37
N ASP A 73 6.64 10.03 -1.34
CA ASP A 73 7.49 9.92 -2.53
C ASP A 73 7.69 8.51 -3.05
N LEU A 74 7.32 7.49 -2.27
CA LEU A 74 7.40 6.11 -2.76
C LEU A 74 6.49 5.89 -3.96
N LEU A 75 5.35 6.61 -4.01
CA LEU A 75 4.47 6.56 -5.17
C LEU A 75 5.08 7.39 -6.30
N GLY A 76 5.09 6.80 -7.48
CA GLY A 76 5.65 7.47 -8.66
C GLY A 76 7.15 7.24 -8.83
N GLU A 77 7.90 7.02 -7.77
CA GLU A 77 9.33 6.69 -7.89
C GLU A 77 9.56 5.20 -8.08
N ARG A 78 8.89 4.40 -7.25
CA ARG A 78 9.10 2.96 -7.21
C ARG A 78 7.83 2.17 -7.50
N VAL A 79 6.68 2.68 -7.02
CA VAL A 79 5.41 1.99 -7.12
C VAL A 79 4.62 2.53 -8.30
N HIS A 80 4.39 1.71 -9.31
CA HIS A 80 3.66 2.10 -10.52
C HIS A 80 2.16 1.94 -10.38
N ALA A 81 1.71 0.96 -9.59
CA ALA A 81 0.30 0.70 -9.36
C ALA A 81 0.07 0.29 -7.91
N LEU A 82 -1.00 0.81 -7.34
CA LEU A 82 -1.34 0.55 -5.95
C LEU A 82 -2.83 0.27 -5.83
N ARG A 83 -3.18 -0.90 -5.29
CA ARG A 83 -4.54 -1.21 -4.87
C ARG A 83 -4.62 -1.02 -3.37
N VAL A 84 -5.69 -0.39 -2.91
CA VAL A 84 -5.87 -0.12 -1.48
C VAL A 84 -7.21 -0.66 -1.02
N THR A 85 -7.17 -1.46 0.04
CA THR A 85 -8.36 -1.85 0.80
C THR A 85 -8.21 -1.22 2.18
N ALA A 86 -8.98 -0.18 2.44
CA ALA A 86 -8.87 0.61 3.67
C ALA A 86 -10.17 0.50 4.46
N ARG A 87 -10.08 0.01 5.70
CA ARG A 87 -11.25 -0.21 6.55
C ARG A 87 -11.01 0.35 7.95
N ALA A 88 -12.10 0.81 8.58
CA ALA A 88 -12.08 1.06 10.00
C ALA A 88 -12.38 -0.25 10.73
N PRO A 89 -11.94 -0.39 12.01
CA PRO A 89 -12.24 -1.60 12.78
C PRO A 89 -13.75 -1.84 12.84
N GLY A 90 -14.14 -3.08 12.63
CA GLY A 90 -15.55 -3.48 12.67
C GLY A 90 -16.33 -3.34 11.36
N GLU A 91 -15.70 -2.81 10.34
CA GLU A 91 -16.34 -2.73 9.02
C GLU A 91 -16.26 -4.05 8.25
#